data_342cf932c6e610500d257cbafb75e859
#
_entry.id   342cf932c6e610500d257cbafb75e859
#
_cell.length_a   1.000
_cell.length_b   1.000
_cell.length_c   1.000
_cell.angle_alpha   90.00
_cell.angle_beta   90.00
_cell.angle_gamma   90.00
#
_symmetry.space_group_name_H-M   'P 1'
#
loop_
_entity.id
_entity.type
_entity.pdbx_description
1 polymer ?
#
loop_
_entity_poly.entity_id
_entity_poly.type
_entity_poly.pdbx_seq_one_letter_code
_entity_poly.pdbx_strand_id
1 'polypeptide(L)'
;ELLAADFMTMTREAFMALDDEKLDTFLEDNRFPPKYSAVVVKQEVKEGKYDPSALADYLGDANNSLFDTEIRGAEVYISTDAGESWNKTHDYWLEGVYYTYGYYFGEIRVSPADPETIYVFGVPLLKSTDGGKTFARTDTIGDVHADHHSMWIDPDDPEHIILGNDGGLYITYDEGAAWDHVNNIPAGQFYTVNVDMETPYHIYGGLQDNGILFGSSRSVPNETQPWEYLFGGDGMFVIPDP
;
A
#
# COMPACT_ATOMS: atom_id res chain seq x y z
N GLU A 1 16.41 -0.80 -34.34
CA GLU A 1 15.24 -1.19 -33.54
C GLU A 1 14.75 0.05 -32.78
N LEU A 2 13.43 0.30 -32.73
CA LEU A 2 12.86 1.40 -31.97
C LEU A 2 12.55 0.91 -30.55
N LEU A 3 12.88 1.75 -29.55
CA LEU A 3 12.56 1.49 -28.14
C LEU A 3 11.52 2.50 -27.65
N ALA A 4 10.71 2.12 -26.65
CA ALA A 4 9.72 3.01 -26.03
C ALA A 4 10.37 4.31 -25.52
N ALA A 5 11.57 4.23 -24.94
CA ALA A 5 12.30 5.39 -24.45
C ALA A 5 12.66 6.41 -25.56
N ASP A 6 12.80 5.98 -26.81
CA ASP A 6 13.13 6.89 -27.92
C ASP A 6 12.00 7.90 -28.15
N PHE A 7 10.74 7.51 -27.90
CA PHE A 7 9.58 8.36 -28.11
C PHE A 7 9.40 9.43 -27.03
N MET A 8 9.95 9.23 -25.84
CA MET A 8 9.83 10.18 -24.71
C MET A 8 10.40 11.57 -25.02
N THR A 9 11.46 11.61 -25.83
CA THR A 9 12.16 12.86 -26.16
C THR A 9 12.12 13.18 -27.66
N MET A 10 11.41 12.38 -28.45
CA MET A 10 11.35 12.52 -29.90
C MET A 10 10.52 13.73 -30.31
N THR A 11 11.10 14.59 -31.17
CA THR A 11 10.33 15.69 -31.75
C THR A 11 9.32 15.19 -32.79
N ARG A 12 8.26 15.96 -33.03
CA ARG A 12 7.28 15.63 -34.10
C ARG A 12 7.91 15.47 -35.48
N GLU A 13 8.87 16.31 -35.81
CA GLU A 13 9.59 16.22 -37.07
C GLU A 13 10.39 14.90 -37.20
N ALA A 14 11.10 14.51 -36.14
CA ALA A 14 11.82 13.24 -36.09
C ALA A 14 10.86 12.05 -36.18
N PHE A 15 9.73 12.10 -35.50
CA PHE A 15 8.69 11.08 -35.55
C PHE A 15 8.10 10.92 -36.95
N MET A 16 7.77 12.02 -37.61
CA MET A 16 7.24 12.00 -38.97
C MET A 16 8.26 11.46 -39.98
N ALA A 17 9.56 11.58 -39.70
CA ALA A 17 10.64 11.07 -40.55
C ALA A 17 10.95 9.58 -40.31
N LEU A 18 10.36 8.92 -39.32
CA LEU A 18 10.53 7.49 -39.09
C LEU A 18 10.09 6.69 -40.33
N ASP A 19 10.75 5.57 -40.55
CA ASP A 19 10.34 4.59 -41.52
C ASP A 19 9.06 3.88 -41.05
N ASP A 20 8.05 3.78 -41.96
CA ASP A 20 6.74 3.21 -41.60
C ASP A 20 6.85 1.74 -41.22
N GLU A 21 7.68 0.95 -41.90
CA GLU A 21 7.86 -0.48 -41.62
C GLU A 21 8.48 -0.68 -40.23
N LYS A 22 9.44 0.17 -39.84
CA LYS A 22 10.02 0.12 -38.50
C LYS A 22 9.03 0.52 -37.40
N LEU A 23 8.17 1.50 -37.68
CA LEU A 23 7.17 1.93 -36.73
C LEU A 23 6.04 0.89 -36.61
N ASP A 24 5.62 0.27 -37.70
CA ASP A 24 4.64 -0.83 -37.68
C ASP A 24 5.20 -2.04 -36.91
N THR A 25 6.48 -2.43 -37.15
CA THR A 25 7.14 -3.48 -36.39
C THR A 25 7.13 -3.17 -34.89
N PHE A 26 7.46 -1.92 -34.50
CA PHE A 26 7.42 -1.51 -33.09
C PHE A 26 6.02 -1.63 -32.49
N LEU A 27 4.99 -1.21 -33.22
CA LEU A 27 3.59 -1.28 -32.75
C LEU A 27 3.12 -2.73 -32.59
N GLU A 28 3.48 -3.63 -33.53
CA GLU A 28 3.14 -5.05 -33.48
C GLU A 28 3.87 -5.78 -32.33
N ASP A 29 5.16 -5.59 -32.20
CA ASP A 29 6.00 -6.23 -31.17
C ASP A 29 5.55 -5.84 -29.76
N ASN A 30 5.06 -4.59 -29.61
CA ASN A 30 4.54 -4.08 -28.34
C ASN A 30 3.03 -4.23 -28.18
N ARG A 31 2.37 -5.05 -29.01
CA ARG A 31 0.96 -5.44 -28.91
C ARG A 31 -0.03 -4.27 -28.90
N PHE A 32 0.27 -3.22 -29.66
CA PHE A 32 -0.70 -2.18 -29.89
C PHE A 32 -1.94 -2.74 -30.63
N PRO A 33 -3.16 -2.24 -30.34
CA PRO A 33 -4.33 -2.68 -31.07
C PRO A 33 -4.19 -2.54 -32.58
N PRO A 34 -4.70 -3.49 -33.40
CA PRO A 34 -4.51 -3.49 -34.87
C PRO A 34 -5.02 -2.24 -35.62
N LYS A 35 -5.82 -1.41 -34.97
CA LYS A 35 -6.28 -0.13 -35.51
C LYS A 35 -5.18 0.93 -35.59
N TYR A 36 -4.07 0.75 -34.88
CA TYR A 36 -2.93 1.64 -34.89
C TYR A 36 -1.86 1.08 -35.82
N SER A 37 -1.73 1.71 -36.98
CA SER A 37 -0.62 1.51 -37.91
C SER A 37 0.26 2.74 -37.97
N ALA A 38 1.48 2.63 -38.51
CA ALA A 38 2.38 3.76 -38.68
C ALA A 38 1.70 4.95 -39.38
N VAL A 39 0.91 4.68 -40.40
CA VAL A 39 0.16 5.71 -41.15
C VAL A 39 -0.86 6.41 -40.24
N VAL A 40 -1.64 5.65 -39.45
CA VAL A 40 -2.66 6.20 -38.58
C VAL A 40 -2.04 7.02 -37.47
N VAL A 41 -1.02 6.47 -36.80
CA VAL A 41 -0.35 7.13 -35.67
C VAL A 41 0.35 8.42 -36.11
N LYS A 42 1.06 8.40 -37.25
CA LYS A 42 1.66 9.61 -37.82
C LYS A 42 0.61 10.66 -38.17
N GLN A 43 -0.50 10.27 -38.74
CA GLN A 43 -1.59 11.20 -39.05
C GLN A 43 -2.14 11.84 -37.78
N GLU A 44 -2.36 11.09 -36.73
CA GLU A 44 -2.89 11.59 -35.46
C GLU A 44 -1.92 12.52 -34.73
N VAL A 45 -0.60 12.22 -34.76
CA VAL A 45 0.44 13.12 -34.25
C VAL A 45 0.50 14.40 -35.09
N LYS A 46 0.38 14.31 -36.42
CA LYS A 46 0.34 15.48 -37.30
C LYS A 46 -0.87 16.38 -37.02
N GLU A 47 -2.01 15.79 -36.72
CA GLU A 47 -3.23 16.50 -36.34
C GLU A 47 -3.18 17.10 -34.92
N GLY A 48 -2.13 16.78 -34.16
CA GLY A 48 -1.94 17.26 -32.79
C GLY A 48 -2.89 16.61 -31.78
N LYS A 49 -3.40 15.42 -32.06
CA LYS A 49 -4.23 14.66 -31.09
C LYS A 49 -3.39 14.23 -29.89
N TYR A 50 -2.14 13.86 -30.10
CA TYR A 50 -1.15 13.54 -29.08
C TYR A 50 0.28 13.76 -29.60
N ASP A 51 1.26 13.75 -28.69
CA ASP A 51 2.68 13.84 -29.00
C ASP A 51 3.29 12.42 -29.14
N PRO A 52 4.47 12.28 -29.77
CA PRO A 52 5.14 10.98 -29.90
C PRO A 52 5.34 10.24 -28.57
N SER A 53 5.55 10.97 -27.47
CA SER A 53 5.68 10.40 -26.12
C SER A 53 4.47 9.54 -25.70
N ALA A 54 3.28 9.80 -26.26
CA ALA A 54 2.10 9.01 -25.95
C ALA A 54 2.23 7.52 -26.29
N LEU A 55 3.13 7.14 -27.23
CA LEU A 55 3.45 5.74 -27.52
C LEU A 55 4.23 5.08 -26.37
N ALA A 56 5.14 5.83 -25.75
CA ALA A 56 5.85 5.36 -24.56
C ALA A 56 4.90 5.30 -23.35
N ASP A 57 4.06 6.32 -23.19
CA ASP A 57 3.07 6.39 -22.11
C ASP A 57 2.05 5.23 -22.20
N TYR A 58 1.66 4.85 -23.41
CA TYR A 58 0.75 3.70 -23.64
C TYR A 58 1.39 2.37 -23.21
N LEU A 59 2.70 2.23 -23.39
CA LEU A 59 3.46 1.04 -22.98
C LEU A 59 3.93 1.10 -21.54
N GLY A 60 3.91 2.29 -20.94
CA GLY A 60 4.18 2.46 -19.52
C GLY A 60 3.15 1.66 -18.73
N ASP A 61 3.58 0.53 -18.18
CA ASP A 61 2.77 -0.16 -17.18
C ASP A 61 2.55 0.84 -16.03
N ALA A 62 1.28 1.09 -15.71
CA ALA A 62 0.93 1.97 -14.59
C ALA A 62 1.63 1.53 -13.29
N ASN A 63 1.88 0.23 -13.14
CA ASN A 63 2.64 -0.30 -12.02
C ASN A 63 4.13 0.05 -12.09
N ASN A 64 4.76 -0.05 -13.27
CA ASN A 64 6.14 0.36 -13.43
C ASN A 64 6.31 1.87 -13.18
N SER A 65 5.37 2.69 -13.64
CA SER A 65 5.38 4.12 -13.35
C SER A 65 5.25 4.44 -11.86
N LEU A 66 4.52 3.61 -11.11
CA LEU A 66 4.44 3.74 -9.65
C LEU A 66 5.79 3.46 -8.97
N PHE A 67 6.57 2.50 -9.48
CA PHE A 67 7.89 2.19 -8.92
C PHE A 67 8.98 3.20 -9.32
N ASP A 68 8.82 3.87 -10.46
CA ASP A 68 9.77 4.87 -10.94
C ASP A 68 9.44 6.30 -10.45
N THR A 69 8.26 6.51 -9.85
CA THR A 69 7.87 7.80 -9.30
C THR A 69 8.62 8.08 -8.00
N GLU A 70 9.33 9.22 -7.96
CA GLU A 70 9.96 9.69 -6.73
C GLU A 70 8.89 10.01 -5.67
N ILE A 71 8.89 9.24 -4.59
CA ILE A 71 7.98 9.47 -3.46
C ILE A 71 8.65 10.43 -2.51
N ARG A 72 8.13 11.64 -2.42
CA ARG A 72 8.69 12.70 -1.58
C ARG A 72 8.23 12.63 -0.12
N GLY A 73 7.12 11.96 0.14
CA GLY A 73 6.54 11.84 1.47
C GLY A 73 5.19 12.58 1.62
N ALA A 74 4.69 12.67 2.86
CA ALA A 74 3.44 13.33 3.17
C ALA A 74 3.63 14.82 3.52
N GLU A 75 2.57 15.58 3.30
CA GLU A 75 2.42 16.96 3.78
C GLU A 75 1.14 17.07 4.60
N VAL A 76 1.18 17.88 5.65
CA VAL A 76 0.00 18.13 6.51
C VAL A 76 -0.46 19.57 6.33
N TYR A 77 -1.76 19.72 6.16
CA TYR A 77 -2.42 21.02 6.01
C TYR A 77 -3.48 21.21 7.08
N ILE A 78 -3.62 22.44 7.54
CA ILE A 78 -4.64 22.84 8.52
C ILE A 78 -5.56 23.90 7.92
N SER A 79 -6.85 23.79 8.24
CA SER A 79 -7.85 24.83 8.01
C SER A 79 -8.32 25.40 9.35
N THR A 80 -8.46 26.71 9.44
CA THR A 80 -9.02 27.43 10.60
C THR A 80 -10.34 28.12 10.28
N ASP A 81 -10.88 27.88 9.08
CA ASP A 81 -12.09 28.52 8.54
C ASP A 81 -13.09 27.50 7.97
N ALA A 82 -13.17 26.35 8.63
CA ALA A 82 -14.07 25.24 8.25
C ALA A 82 -13.85 24.68 6.83
N GLY A 83 -12.61 24.72 6.35
CA GLY A 83 -12.20 24.13 5.06
C GLY A 83 -12.26 25.09 3.88
N GLU A 84 -12.53 26.38 4.09
CA GLU A 84 -12.51 27.38 3.02
C GLU A 84 -11.09 27.66 2.52
N SER A 85 -10.11 27.63 3.43
CA SER A 85 -8.69 27.73 3.08
C SER A 85 -7.85 26.71 3.86
N TRP A 86 -6.68 26.35 3.30
CA TRP A 86 -5.77 25.37 3.88
C TRP A 86 -4.35 25.91 3.87
N ASN A 87 -3.66 25.81 4.98
CA ASN A 87 -2.28 26.21 5.15
C ASN A 87 -1.42 25.02 5.49
N LYS A 88 -0.26 24.92 4.85
CA LYS A 88 0.73 23.89 5.15
C LYS A 88 1.29 24.11 6.55
N THR A 89 1.42 23.04 7.34
CA THR A 89 1.86 23.14 8.74
C THR A 89 3.38 23.13 8.88
N HIS A 90 4.12 22.58 7.90
CA HIS A 90 5.59 22.46 7.90
C HIS A 90 6.17 22.57 6.49
N ASP A 91 7.45 22.91 6.36
CA ASP A 91 8.14 23.15 5.07
C ASP A 91 8.98 21.98 4.57
N TYR A 92 8.91 20.83 5.23
CA TYR A 92 9.64 19.60 4.87
C TYR A 92 8.66 18.49 4.49
N TRP A 93 9.18 17.37 3.97
CA TRP A 93 8.40 16.17 3.68
C TRP A 93 8.44 15.22 4.86
N LEU A 94 7.31 14.63 5.22
CA LEU A 94 7.26 13.49 6.13
C LEU A 94 7.61 12.24 5.35
N GLU A 95 8.89 11.89 5.34
CA GLU A 95 9.41 10.77 4.57
C GLU A 95 8.99 9.41 5.17
N GLY A 96 8.85 8.42 4.31
CA GLY A 96 8.62 7.03 4.71
C GLY A 96 7.23 6.73 5.32
N VAL A 97 6.25 7.66 5.23
CA VAL A 97 4.91 7.42 5.80
C VAL A 97 4.17 6.31 5.06
N TYR A 98 4.26 6.25 3.74
CA TYR A 98 3.50 5.28 2.96
C TYR A 98 4.24 4.73 1.73
N TYR A 99 5.47 5.14 1.44
CA TYR A 99 6.22 4.74 0.24
C TYR A 99 5.33 4.74 -1.02
N THR A 100 5.25 3.62 -1.77
CA THR A 100 4.37 3.45 -2.93
C THR A 100 2.91 3.13 -2.57
N TYR A 101 2.60 2.93 -1.28
CA TYR A 101 1.29 2.50 -0.79
C TYR A 101 0.37 3.63 -0.36
N GLY A 102 0.64 4.88 -0.78
CA GLY A 102 -0.18 6.05 -0.43
C GLY A 102 -1.65 5.97 -0.82
N TYR A 103 -2.01 5.07 -1.71
CA TYR A 103 -3.39 4.75 -2.05
C TYR A 103 -4.08 3.84 -1.01
N TYR A 104 -3.31 3.17 -0.17
CA TYR A 104 -3.78 2.15 0.76
C TYR A 104 -3.74 2.62 2.22
N PHE A 105 -2.67 3.26 2.66
CA PHE A 105 -2.61 3.91 3.96
C PHE A 105 -2.05 5.34 3.87
N GLY A 106 -2.14 6.06 4.95
CA GLY A 106 -1.85 7.48 5.06
C GLY A 106 -3.01 8.13 5.79
N GLU A 107 -3.12 7.84 7.06
CA GLU A 107 -4.18 8.30 7.94
C GLU A 107 -3.70 9.44 8.83
N ILE A 108 -4.63 10.31 9.23
CA ILE A 108 -4.40 11.36 10.20
C ILE A 108 -5.47 11.31 11.29
N ARG A 109 -5.05 11.52 12.53
CA ARG A 109 -5.94 11.71 13.68
C ARG A 109 -5.48 12.92 14.48
N VAL A 110 -6.43 13.71 14.94
CA VAL A 110 -6.21 14.84 15.84
C VAL A 110 -6.74 14.44 17.21
N SER A 111 -6.01 14.73 18.27
CA SER A 111 -6.47 14.47 19.63
C SER A 111 -7.76 15.25 19.90
N PRO A 112 -8.80 14.62 20.44
CA PRO A 112 -10.05 15.29 20.77
C PRO A 112 -9.90 16.34 21.89
N ALA A 113 -8.86 16.22 22.72
CA ALA A 113 -8.62 17.13 23.84
C ALA A 113 -7.68 18.29 23.47
N ASP A 114 -6.81 18.11 22.48
CA ASP A 114 -5.80 19.11 22.10
C ASP A 114 -5.55 19.13 20.59
N PRO A 115 -5.95 20.17 19.86
CA PRO A 115 -5.78 20.26 18.42
C PRO A 115 -4.30 20.39 17.99
N GLU A 116 -3.38 20.70 18.90
CA GLU A 116 -1.95 20.73 18.61
C GLU A 116 -1.34 19.30 18.58
N THR A 117 -2.03 18.32 19.17
CA THR A 117 -1.62 16.92 19.17
C THR A 117 -2.22 16.18 17.97
N ILE A 118 -1.34 15.78 17.04
CA ILE A 118 -1.70 15.17 15.75
C ILE A 118 -0.90 13.90 15.56
N TYR A 119 -1.58 12.85 15.10
CA TYR A 119 -0.97 11.59 14.67
C TYR A 119 -1.09 11.45 13.16
N VAL A 120 0.02 11.15 12.48
CA VAL A 120 0.07 10.77 11.07
C VAL A 120 0.67 9.38 10.99
N PHE A 121 -0.02 8.46 10.34
CA PHE A 121 0.42 7.08 10.33
C PHE A 121 0.13 6.38 9.00
N GLY A 122 0.94 5.42 8.72
CA GLY A 122 0.99 4.52 7.60
C GLY A 122 2.01 3.45 7.94
N VAL A 123 3.17 3.42 7.27
CA VAL A 123 4.27 2.52 7.67
C VAL A 123 4.76 2.83 9.08
N PRO A 124 5.19 4.07 9.42
CA PRO A 124 5.45 4.47 10.80
C PRO A 124 4.23 5.14 11.45
N LEU A 125 4.28 5.27 12.77
CA LEU A 125 3.43 6.17 13.54
C LEU A 125 4.21 7.43 13.93
N LEU A 126 3.76 8.57 13.45
CA LEU A 126 4.32 9.89 13.74
C LEU A 126 3.38 10.68 14.64
N LYS A 127 3.93 11.40 15.62
CA LYS A 127 3.20 12.29 16.52
C LYS A 127 3.77 13.69 16.44
N SER A 128 2.88 14.69 16.39
CA SER A 128 3.16 16.10 16.60
C SER A 128 2.46 16.56 17.87
N THR A 129 3.07 17.51 18.59
CA THR A 129 2.48 18.22 19.75
C THR A 129 2.55 19.73 19.60
N ASP A 130 2.72 20.21 18.37
CA ASP A 130 2.90 21.63 18.04
C ASP A 130 2.07 22.07 16.83
N GLY A 131 0.93 21.40 16.59
CA GLY A 131 0.03 21.70 15.48
C GLY A 131 0.56 21.30 14.12
N GLY A 132 1.39 20.24 14.08
CA GLY A 132 1.93 19.70 12.84
C GLY A 132 3.18 20.40 12.33
N LYS A 133 3.84 21.26 13.12
CA LYS A 133 5.09 21.91 12.71
C LYS A 133 6.26 20.95 12.74
N THR A 134 6.29 20.09 13.77
CA THR A 134 7.28 19.01 13.87
C THR A 134 6.62 17.67 14.15
N PHE A 135 7.23 16.59 13.67
CA PHE A 135 6.76 15.23 13.88
C PHE A 135 7.90 14.35 14.37
N ALA A 136 7.60 13.48 15.32
CA ALA A 136 8.52 12.47 15.85
C ALA A 136 7.88 11.08 15.72
N ARG A 137 8.69 10.09 15.43
CA ARG A 137 8.27 8.68 15.38
C ARG A 137 8.04 8.15 16.78
N THR A 138 6.91 7.48 17.03
CA THR A 138 6.50 6.98 18.35
C THR A 138 6.31 5.47 18.45
N ASP A 139 6.31 4.74 17.33
CA ASP A 139 6.17 3.29 17.25
C ASP A 139 7.49 2.51 17.45
N THR A 140 8.57 3.20 17.77
CA THR A 140 9.89 2.57 18.04
C THR A 140 10.02 2.00 19.46
N ILE A 141 9.04 2.27 20.33
CA ILE A 141 9.02 1.83 21.71
C ILE A 141 8.02 0.69 21.86
N GLY A 142 8.46 -0.44 22.41
CA GLY A 142 7.58 -1.56 22.76
C GLY A 142 7.24 -2.51 21.61
N ASP A 143 8.09 -2.61 20.59
CA ASP A 143 7.93 -3.54 19.47
C ASP A 143 6.57 -3.43 18.75
N VAL A 144 6.07 -2.22 18.58
CA VAL A 144 4.85 -1.97 17.81
C VAL A 144 5.10 -2.30 16.34
N HIS A 145 4.30 -3.20 15.78
CA HIS A 145 4.41 -3.55 14.37
C HIS A 145 4.15 -2.34 13.48
N ALA A 146 4.83 -2.25 12.36
CA ALA A 146 4.59 -1.22 11.35
C ALA A 146 3.24 -1.42 10.62
N ASP A 147 2.99 -0.61 9.60
CA ASP A 147 1.84 -0.69 8.71
C ASP A 147 0.52 -0.47 9.46
N HIS A 148 0.37 0.76 9.93
CA HIS A 148 -0.76 1.20 10.73
C HIS A 148 -1.96 1.56 9.85
N HIS A 149 -3.14 0.99 10.14
CA HIS A 149 -4.36 1.14 9.36
C HIS A 149 -5.46 1.92 10.06
N SER A 150 -5.50 1.91 11.37
CA SER A 150 -6.57 2.55 12.13
C SER A 150 -6.13 2.97 13.51
N MET A 151 -6.65 4.11 13.98
CA MET A 151 -6.44 4.60 15.32
C MET A 151 -7.74 5.19 15.87
N TRP A 152 -8.05 4.86 17.10
CA TRP A 152 -9.08 5.50 17.91
C TRP A 152 -8.45 6.12 19.15
N ILE A 153 -8.79 7.36 19.45
CA ILE A 153 -8.36 8.11 20.64
C ILE A 153 -9.59 8.33 21.48
N ASP A 154 -9.53 7.98 22.76
CA ASP A 154 -10.64 8.17 23.68
C ASP A 154 -10.94 9.67 23.85
N PRO A 155 -12.17 10.13 23.55
CA PRO A 155 -12.51 11.55 23.68
C PRO A 155 -12.55 12.06 25.13
N ASP A 156 -12.71 11.14 26.09
CA ASP A 156 -12.77 11.46 27.53
C ASP A 156 -11.41 11.27 28.21
N ASP A 157 -10.52 10.47 27.62
CA ASP A 157 -9.17 10.18 28.10
C ASP A 157 -8.18 10.06 26.90
N PRO A 158 -7.59 11.14 26.43
CA PRO A 158 -6.73 11.14 25.24
C PRO A 158 -5.41 10.37 25.43
N GLU A 159 -5.04 10.00 26.67
CA GLU A 159 -3.91 9.10 26.92
C GLU A 159 -4.23 7.66 26.52
N HIS A 160 -5.53 7.29 26.46
CA HIS A 160 -6.01 6.01 26.01
C HIS A 160 -6.22 5.99 24.51
N ILE A 161 -5.39 5.20 23.82
CA ILE A 161 -5.44 5.04 22.35
C ILE A 161 -5.47 3.56 22.00
N ILE A 162 -6.26 3.22 20.99
CA ILE A 162 -6.29 1.90 20.37
C ILE A 162 -5.76 2.03 18.94
N LEU A 163 -4.77 1.22 18.60
CA LEU A 163 -4.07 1.22 17.32
C LEU A 163 -4.17 -0.16 16.67
N GLY A 164 -4.61 -0.21 15.42
CA GLY A 164 -4.62 -1.40 14.59
C GLY A 164 -3.59 -1.31 13.48
N ASN A 165 -2.81 -2.38 13.31
CA ASN A 165 -1.78 -2.51 12.27
C ASN A 165 -1.66 -3.97 11.81
N ASP A 166 -0.73 -4.28 10.91
CA ASP A 166 -0.51 -5.64 10.40
C ASP A 166 -0.11 -6.65 11.50
N GLY A 167 0.45 -6.20 12.60
CA GLY A 167 0.75 -7.03 13.77
C GLY A 167 -0.43 -7.26 14.71
N GLY A 168 -1.59 -6.61 14.46
CA GLY A 168 -2.81 -6.77 15.26
C GLY A 168 -3.22 -5.52 16.02
N LEU A 169 -3.66 -5.68 17.26
CA LEU A 169 -4.21 -4.63 18.09
C LEU A 169 -3.24 -4.22 19.19
N TYR A 170 -3.02 -2.93 19.34
CA TYR A 170 -2.20 -2.32 20.39
C TYR A 170 -3.00 -1.30 21.16
N ILE A 171 -2.79 -1.23 22.48
CA ILE A 171 -3.43 -0.27 23.36
C ILE A 171 -2.37 0.47 24.15
N THR A 172 -2.55 1.76 24.33
CA THR A 172 -1.75 2.60 25.22
C THR A 172 -2.67 3.37 26.19
N TYR A 173 -2.13 3.73 27.36
CA TYR A 173 -2.75 4.57 28.37
C TYR A 173 -1.85 5.74 28.79
N ASP A 174 -0.89 6.08 27.93
CA ASP A 174 0.09 7.15 28.15
C ASP A 174 0.46 7.86 26.84
N GLU A 175 -0.53 8.05 25.94
CA GLU A 175 -0.40 8.69 24.61
C GLU A 175 0.67 8.06 23.71
N GLY A 176 0.95 6.76 23.88
CA GLY A 176 1.91 6.02 23.06
C GLY A 176 3.34 6.02 23.57
N ALA A 177 3.56 6.38 24.85
CA ALA A 177 4.86 6.22 25.48
C ALA A 177 5.19 4.73 25.77
N ALA A 178 4.15 3.91 26.00
CA ALA A 178 4.22 2.46 26.02
C ALA A 178 3.00 1.84 25.36
N TRP A 179 3.15 0.65 24.78
CA TRP A 179 2.09 -0.07 24.09
C TRP A 179 1.95 -1.50 24.60
N ASP A 180 0.70 -1.89 24.88
CA ASP A 180 0.33 -3.27 25.19
C ASP A 180 -0.16 -3.96 23.91
N HIS A 181 0.52 -5.00 23.46
CA HIS A 181 0.09 -5.82 22.31
C HIS A 181 -1.01 -6.80 22.75
N VAL A 182 -2.21 -6.66 22.19
CA VAL A 182 -3.35 -7.54 22.48
C VAL A 182 -3.25 -8.81 21.62
N ASN A 183 -2.35 -9.71 22.00
CA ASN A 183 -2.06 -10.94 21.25
C ASN A 183 -2.82 -12.16 21.82
N ASN A 184 -4.11 -11.98 22.18
CA ASN A 184 -4.95 -13.02 22.73
C ASN A 184 -6.29 -13.21 21.98
N ILE A 185 -6.43 -12.58 20.82
CA ILE A 185 -7.62 -12.71 19.97
C ILE A 185 -7.50 -14.03 19.21
N PRO A 186 -8.39 -15.03 19.44
CA PRO A 186 -8.31 -16.33 18.78
C PRO A 186 -8.88 -16.25 17.35
N ALA A 187 -8.28 -15.46 16.50
CA ALA A 187 -8.70 -15.26 15.11
C ALA A 187 -7.49 -15.30 14.19
N GLY A 188 -7.70 -15.84 12.98
CA GLY A 188 -6.71 -15.82 11.90
C GLY A 188 -7.39 -15.42 10.60
N GLN A 189 -6.71 -14.62 9.79
CA GLN A 189 -7.18 -14.21 8.48
C GLN A 189 -6.76 -15.24 7.43
N PHE A 190 -7.61 -16.25 7.22
CA PHE A 190 -7.36 -17.26 6.21
C PHE A 190 -7.80 -16.79 4.82
N TYR A 191 -6.93 -16.95 3.82
CA TYR A 191 -7.28 -16.77 2.41
C TYR A 191 -8.13 -17.93 1.89
N THR A 192 -7.74 -19.16 2.23
CA THR A 192 -8.44 -20.36 1.81
C THR A 192 -8.44 -21.37 2.94
N VAL A 193 -9.48 -22.21 2.94
CA VAL A 193 -9.61 -23.35 3.85
C VAL A 193 -9.94 -24.60 3.01
N ASN A 194 -9.21 -25.68 3.24
CA ASN A 194 -9.45 -26.99 2.66
C ASN A 194 -9.52 -28.06 3.75
N VAL A 195 -10.08 -29.21 3.40
CA VAL A 195 -10.16 -30.39 4.27
C VAL A 195 -9.71 -31.63 3.51
N ASP A 196 -9.17 -32.62 4.24
CA ASP A 196 -8.92 -33.97 3.71
C ASP A 196 -10.12 -34.89 3.95
N MET A 197 -9.98 -36.16 3.56
CA MET A 197 -11.01 -37.21 3.69
C MET A 197 -10.73 -38.16 4.85
N GLU A 198 -9.80 -37.84 5.74
CA GLU A 198 -9.48 -38.62 6.92
C GLU A 198 -10.61 -38.64 7.95
N THR A 199 -10.48 -39.53 8.94
CA THR A 199 -11.46 -39.60 10.05
C THR A 199 -10.72 -39.68 11.39
N PRO A 200 -10.67 -38.61 12.17
CA PRO A 200 -11.23 -37.27 11.95
C PRO A 200 -10.52 -36.55 10.78
N TYR A 201 -11.27 -35.78 10.01
CA TYR A 201 -10.66 -34.97 8.94
C TYR A 201 -9.79 -33.85 9.53
N HIS A 202 -8.82 -33.42 8.74
CA HIS A 202 -8.02 -32.25 9.08
C HIS A 202 -8.51 -31.03 8.30
N ILE A 203 -8.28 -29.87 8.88
CA ILE A 203 -8.55 -28.57 8.31
C ILE A 203 -7.21 -27.94 7.97
N TYR A 204 -7.06 -27.46 6.75
CA TYR A 204 -5.87 -26.79 6.25
C TYR A 204 -6.20 -25.36 5.89
N GLY A 205 -5.38 -24.43 6.32
CA GLY A 205 -5.60 -23.02 6.03
C GLY A 205 -4.30 -22.27 5.74
N GLY A 206 -4.35 -21.42 4.73
CA GLY A 206 -3.26 -20.54 4.37
C GLY A 206 -3.58 -19.08 4.73
N LEU A 207 -2.61 -18.39 5.32
CA LEU A 207 -2.70 -17.00 5.75
C LEU A 207 -1.71 -16.15 4.99
N GLN A 208 -2.00 -14.86 4.86
CA GLN A 208 -1.02 -13.90 4.37
C GLN A 208 0.09 -13.75 5.42
N ASP A 209 1.34 -13.76 4.97
CA ASP A 209 2.57 -13.58 5.77
C ASP A 209 2.77 -14.57 6.94
N ASN A 210 1.73 -15.31 7.30
CA ASN A 210 1.69 -16.20 8.47
C ASN A 210 1.66 -17.69 8.13
N GLY A 211 1.93 -18.03 6.88
CA GLY A 211 2.17 -19.41 6.42
C GLY A 211 0.93 -20.26 6.29
N ILE A 212 1.14 -21.57 6.41
CA ILE A 212 0.12 -22.61 6.30
C ILE A 212 0.03 -23.39 7.61
N LEU A 213 -1.18 -23.51 8.10
CA LEU A 213 -1.51 -24.25 9.30
C LEU A 213 -2.45 -25.42 8.97
N PHE A 214 -2.34 -26.52 9.71
CA PHE A 214 -3.35 -27.56 9.68
C PHE A 214 -3.63 -28.10 11.08
N GLY A 215 -4.80 -28.67 11.26
CA GLY A 215 -5.19 -29.25 12.54
C GLY A 215 -6.36 -30.18 12.40
N SER A 216 -6.52 -31.09 13.39
CA SER A 216 -7.64 -32.00 13.41
C SER A 216 -8.97 -31.29 13.65
N SER A 217 -10.03 -31.72 12.97
CA SER A 217 -11.40 -31.27 13.22
C SER A 217 -11.92 -31.52 14.64
N ARG A 218 -11.21 -32.34 15.43
CA ARG A 218 -11.50 -32.61 16.84
C ARG A 218 -10.68 -31.77 17.81
N SER A 219 -9.78 -30.91 17.32
CA SER A 219 -9.04 -30.01 18.18
C SER A 219 -9.97 -29.11 18.98
N VAL A 220 -9.67 -28.90 20.24
CA VAL A 220 -10.47 -28.04 21.11
C VAL A 220 -9.74 -26.73 21.39
N PRO A 221 -10.45 -25.60 21.52
CA PRO A 221 -9.82 -24.27 21.63
C PRO A 221 -8.85 -24.08 22.80
N ASN A 222 -8.89 -24.96 23.79
CA ASN A 222 -8.07 -24.86 25.01
C ASN A 222 -6.80 -25.73 24.97
N GLU A 223 -6.54 -26.42 23.87
CA GLU A 223 -5.31 -27.18 23.70
C GLU A 223 -4.16 -26.25 23.34
N THR A 224 -2.99 -26.51 23.92
CA THR A 224 -1.78 -25.77 23.58
C THR A 224 -1.33 -26.18 22.17
N GLN A 225 -1.44 -25.27 21.24
CA GLN A 225 -1.10 -25.47 19.82
C GLN A 225 -1.85 -26.66 19.17
N PRO A 226 -3.17 -26.58 19.01
CA PRO A 226 -3.94 -27.63 18.33
C PRO A 226 -3.67 -27.69 16.83
N TRP A 227 -2.95 -26.73 16.29
CA TRP A 227 -2.62 -26.60 14.88
C TRP A 227 -1.11 -26.73 14.67
N GLU A 228 -0.75 -27.43 13.61
CA GLU A 228 0.63 -27.59 13.18
C GLU A 228 0.95 -26.62 12.05
N TYR A 229 2.15 -26.06 12.11
CA TYR A 229 2.68 -25.15 11.11
C TYR A 229 3.41 -25.96 10.02
N LEU A 230 2.93 -25.88 8.78
CA LEU A 230 3.47 -26.65 7.65
C LEU A 230 4.52 -25.91 6.86
N PHE A 231 4.29 -24.63 6.59
CA PHE A 231 5.14 -23.84 5.70
C PHE A 231 5.01 -22.35 6.03
N GLY A 232 6.11 -21.58 5.80
CA GLY A 232 6.17 -20.13 6.06
C GLY A 232 5.91 -19.28 4.84
N GLY A 233 5.87 -17.97 5.07
CA GLY A 233 5.60 -16.95 4.06
C GLY A 233 4.11 -16.80 3.75
N ASP A 234 3.79 -16.35 2.54
CA ASP A 234 2.41 -16.23 2.06
C ASP A 234 1.77 -17.60 1.81
N GLY A 235 0.94 -18.04 2.72
CA GLY A 235 0.24 -19.32 2.63
C GLY A 235 -1.10 -19.22 1.91
N MET A 236 -1.15 -18.62 0.73
CA MET A 236 -2.43 -18.32 0.08
C MET A 236 -3.26 -19.53 -0.30
N PHE A 237 -2.60 -20.66 -0.65
CA PHE A 237 -3.28 -21.85 -1.12
C PHE A 237 -2.64 -23.11 -0.53
N VAL A 238 -3.48 -24.05 -0.05
CA VAL A 238 -3.08 -25.37 0.38
C VAL A 238 -4.10 -26.40 -0.12
N ILE A 239 -3.63 -27.44 -0.77
CA ILE A 239 -4.48 -28.52 -1.30
C ILE A 239 -3.91 -29.83 -0.75
N PRO A 240 -4.64 -30.54 0.13
CA PRO A 240 -4.24 -31.88 0.54
C PRO A 240 -4.35 -32.85 -0.63
N ASP A 241 -3.38 -33.76 -0.74
CA ASP A 241 -3.43 -34.86 -1.72
C ASP A 241 -4.43 -35.92 -1.20
N PRO A 242 -5.40 -36.37 -2.03
CA PRO A 242 -6.43 -37.33 -1.63
C PRO A 242 -5.91 -38.68 -1.23
#